data_ed8d8fee0235c80699021217566910a3
#
_entry.id   ed8d8fee0235c80699021217566910a3
#
_cell.length_a   1.000
_cell.length_b   1.000
_cell.length_c   1.000
_cell.angle_alpha   90.00
_cell.angle_beta   90.00
_cell.angle_gamma   90.00
#
_symmetry.space_group_name_H-M   'P 1'
#
loop_
_entity.id
_entity.type
_entity.pdbx_description
1 polymer ?
#
loop_
_entity_poly.entity_id
_entity_poly.type
_entity_poly.pdbx_seq_one_letter_code
_entity_poly.pdbx_strand_id
1 'polypeptide(L)'
;MFLPSSGQTRSSELDEMWERSTKKTWHVKCDCCGELVPYIWRAPAVGDDIPVGGMRWDSKADYTQADGKIDWKALGDSVFYECQLCGGRMDPSIGQQIERNATGRYIALNPDADGEFDFYHYNAMAHIPWRKLVEQFKLAQMEREHGNLESLENFIRKRLAEPWSETDYISADVSHTARGGYLLGEPWAVPGQFAFCTIDVQKDSFYFVIRSWAMVDGFLRSRLLDRGHVVTAGEIREACDRWKIPQHPLGSGGACRVFIDGNYNTNQVQRIALDNGWMVFRGDAAKDYMNQDGMRRIYSDLKVVDAFDGTGAAGGNRVGQFYISKQSAKNRLSLIRSLKDNHGNLLWTHADDAGEEYEKQINAWAKITKTKPDGSVFYDWINTNRDDHYGDCEFYQAVCAAMCKNLAVAVDET
;
A
#
# COMPACT_ATOMS: atom_id res chain seq x y z
N MET A 1 -22.33 -3.79 32.67
CA MET A 1 -20.88 -4.03 32.52
C MET A 1 -20.35 -3.09 31.46
N PHE A 2 -19.32 -2.30 31.73
CA PHE A 2 -18.74 -1.38 30.74
C PHE A 2 -17.48 -2.03 30.15
N LEU A 3 -17.48 -2.24 28.82
CA LEU A 3 -16.37 -2.85 28.10
C LEU A 3 -15.82 -1.81 27.12
N PRO A 4 -14.73 -1.09 27.49
CA PRO A 4 -14.09 -0.18 26.54
C PRO A 4 -13.40 -0.98 25.43
N SER A 5 -13.64 -0.58 24.19
CA SER A 5 -13.01 -1.19 23.02
C SER A 5 -12.58 -0.12 22.00
N SER A 6 -11.59 -0.43 21.20
CA SER A 6 -11.30 0.30 19.96
C SER A 6 -12.15 -0.26 18.81
N GLY A 7 -12.29 0.47 17.72
CA GLY A 7 -12.89 -0.04 16.49
C GLY A 7 -12.27 -1.39 16.11
N GLN A 8 -13.08 -2.31 15.64
CA GLN A 8 -12.68 -3.63 15.17
C GLN A 8 -12.73 -3.69 13.64
N THR A 9 -12.47 -4.86 13.07
CA THR A 9 -12.72 -5.08 11.64
C THR A 9 -14.23 -5.15 11.38
N ARG A 10 -14.66 -4.74 10.19
CA ARG A 10 -16.05 -4.90 9.76
C ARG A 10 -16.47 -6.35 9.83
N SER A 11 -17.75 -6.57 10.14
CA SER A 11 -18.33 -7.91 10.36
C SER A 11 -17.69 -8.70 11.50
N SER A 12 -16.99 -8.03 12.42
CA SER A 12 -16.61 -8.62 13.70
C SER A 12 -17.82 -8.68 14.63
N GLU A 13 -17.75 -9.54 15.65
CA GLU A 13 -18.81 -9.64 16.66
C GLU A 13 -19.17 -8.26 17.27
N LEU A 14 -18.16 -7.42 17.53
CA LEU A 14 -18.38 -6.07 18.06
C LEU A 14 -19.11 -5.16 17.06
N ASP A 15 -18.80 -5.28 15.78
CA ASP A 15 -19.46 -4.52 14.71
C ASP A 15 -20.94 -4.98 14.56
N GLU A 16 -21.18 -6.26 14.59
CA GLU A 16 -22.55 -6.83 14.59
C GLU A 16 -23.36 -6.40 15.82
N MET A 17 -22.74 -6.37 16.99
CA MET A 17 -23.37 -5.88 18.22
C MET A 17 -23.67 -4.37 18.11
N TRP A 18 -22.74 -3.57 17.54
CA TRP A 18 -22.98 -2.15 17.26
C TRP A 18 -24.18 -1.96 16.33
N GLU A 19 -24.27 -2.73 15.25
CA GLU A 19 -25.38 -2.63 14.28
C GLU A 19 -26.75 -2.90 14.91
N ARG A 20 -26.81 -3.76 15.93
CA ARG A 20 -28.03 -4.13 16.66
C ARG A 20 -28.34 -3.24 17.87
N SER A 21 -27.43 -2.33 18.24
CA SER A 21 -27.54 -1.48 19.43
C SER A 21 -28.26 -0.15 19.17
N THR A 22 -28.42 0.63 20.23
CA THR A 22 -28.94 2.00 20.14
C THR A 22 -27.98 2.99 19.45
N LYS A 23 -26.74 2.61 19.14
CA LYS A 23 -25.73 3.40 18.42
C LYS A 23 -25.58 4.82 18.98
N LYS A 24 -25.34 4.95 20.28
CA LYS A 24 -25.17 6.27 20.93
C LYS A 24 -23.85 6.90 20.51
N THR A 25 -23.91 8.01 19.77
CA THR A 25 -22.76 8.79 19.31
C THR A 25 -22.65 10.10 20.07
N TRP A 26 -21.39 10.55 20.29
CA TRP A 26 -21.12 11.80 20.95
C TRP A 26 -21.40 13.00 20.04
N HIS A 27 -22.29 13.90 20.48
CA HIS A 27 -22.67 15.10 19.74
C HIS A 27 -22.28 16.35 20.53
N VAL A 28 -21.86 17.36 19.80
CA VAL A 28 -21.49 18.69 20.32
C VAL A 28 -22.28 19.77 19.60
N LYS A 29 -22.42 20.95 20.21
CA LYS A 29 -23.07 22.10 19.56
C LYS A 29 -22.15 22.68 18.49
N CYS A 30 -22.71 22.93 17.31
CA CYS A 30 -22.06 23.70 16.26
C CYS A 30 -21.96 25.18 16.66
N ASP A 31 -20.79 25.79 16.45
CA ASP A 31 -20.56 27.22 16.76
C ASP A 31 -21.42 28.16 15.90
N CYS A 32 -21.85 27.72 14.71
CA CYS A 32 -22.57 28.53 13.75
C CYS A 32 -24.09 28.40 13.88
N CYS A 33 -24.64 27.19 13.85
CA CYS A 33 -26.09 26.98 13.89
C CYS A 33 -26.64 26.60 15.26
N GLY A 34 -25.77 26.26 16.22
CA GLY A 34 -26.20 25.85 17.56
C GLY A 34 -26.75 24.41 17.66
N GLU A 35 -26.93 23.75 16.54
CA GLU A 35 -27.45 22.38 16.48
C GLU A 35 -26.41 21.36 16.96
N LEU A 36 -26.91 20.21 17.43
CA LEU A 36 -26.06 19.12 17.89
C LEU A 36 -25.62 18.27 16.69
N VAL A 37 -24.30 18.14 16.53
CA VAL A 37 -23.68 17.38 15.44
C VAL A 37 -22.65 16.39 15.99
N PRO A 38 -22.56 15.16 15.44
CA PRO A 38 -21.49 14.23 15.79
C PRO A 38 -20.17 14.66 15.15
N TYR A 39 -19.05 14.32 15.78
CA TYR A 39 -17.75 14.41 15.11
C TYR A 39 -17.57 13.23 14.15
N ILE A 40 -17.53 13.54 12.86
CA ILE A 40 -17.24 12.60 11.78
C ILE A 40 -15.94 12.98 11.08
N TRP A 41 -15.13 12.00 10.72
CA TRP A 41 -13.86 12.28 10.03
C TRP A 41 -14.08 12.74 8.60
N ARG A 42 -14.92 12.04 7.87
CA ARG A 42 -15.35 12.39 6.53
C ARG A 42 -16.85 12.20 6.39
N ALA A 43 -17.53 13.17 5.81
CA ALA A 43 -18.92 12.99 5.46
C ALA A 43 -19.05 11.93 4.34
N PRO A 44 -20.06 11.06 4.41
CA PRO A 44 -20.34 10.14 3.30
C PRO A 44 -20.70 10.93 2.04
N ALA A 45 -20.26 10.47 0.88
CA ALA A 45 -20.68 11.02 -0.39
C ALA A 45 -22.16 10.68 -0.64
N VAL A 46 -22.93 11.67 -1.12
CA VAL A 46 -24.32 11.47 -1.52
C VAL A 46 -24.43 11.80 -3.00
N GLY A 47 -24.45 10.79 -3.86
CA GLY A 47 -24.40 10.97 -5.31
C GLY A 47 -23.09 11.60 -5.79
N ASP A 48 -23.17 12.49 -6.76
CA ASP A 48 -22.01 13.23 -7.32
C ASP A 48 -21.68 14.51 -6.54
N ASP A 49 -22.41 14.81 -5.47
CA ASP A 49 -22.20 16.01 -4.68
C ASP A 49 -20.98 15.89 -3.76
N ILE A 50 -20.26 17.00 -3.58
CA ILE A 50 -19.18 17.08 -2.60
C ILE A 50 -19.78 16.93 -1.21
N PRO A 51 -19.35 15.95 -0.41
CA PRO A 51 -19.91 15.74 0.93
C PRO A 51 -19.73 16.98 1.79
N VAL A 52 -20.80 17.49 2.37
CA VAL A 52 -20.75 18.58 3.34
C VAL A 52 -20.48 18.04 4.73
N GLY A 53 -19.55 18.67 5.45
CA GLY A 53 -19.24 18.31 6.83
C GLY A 53 -17.99 17.42 7.02
N GLY A 54 -17.57 17.33 8.27
CA GLY A 54 -16.39 16.57 8.67
C GLY A 54 -15.11 17.40 8.74
N MET A 55 -13.97 16.70 8.97
CA MET A 55 -12.65 17.31 9.05
C MET A 55 -12.20 17.82 7.67
N ARG A 56 -11.73 19.06 7.62
CA ARG A 56 -11.25 19.72 6.40
C ARG A 56 -9.86 20.33 6.61
N TRP A 57 -9.12 20.42 5.53
CA TRP A 57 -7.84 21.13 5.41
C TRP A 57 -7.64 21.50 3.93
N ASP A 58 -6.68 22.36 3.66
CA ASP A 58 -6.38 22.84 2.31
C ASP A 58 -5.89 21.71 1.38
N SER A 59 -5.82 22.00 0.08
CA SER A 59 -5.35 21.06 -0.93
C SER A 59 -3.84 20.77 -0.75
N LYS A 60 -3.36 19.66 -1.30
CA LYS A 60 -1.95 19.29 -1.25
C LYS A 60 -1.04 20.39 -1.78
N ALA A 61 -1.46 21.10 -2.83
CA ALA A 61 -0.67 22.19 -3.41
C ALA A 61 -0.44 23.35 -2.43
N ASP A 62 -1.38 23.61 -1.53
CA ASP A 62 -1.34 24.75 -0.61
C ASP A 62 -0.39 24.54 0.59
N TYR A 63 -0.09 23.28 0.94
CA TYR A 63 0.83 22.93 2.03
C TYR A 63 2.07 22.15 1.57
N THR A 64 2.36 22.10 0.25
CA THR A 64 3.57 21.49 -0.28
C THR A 64 4.58 22.57 -0.63
N GLN A 65 5.80 22.46 -0.08
CA GLN A 65 6.90 23.37 -0.37
C GLN A 65 7.47 23.16 -1.78
N ALA A 66 8.25 24.11 -2.27
CA ALA A 66 8.87 24.02 -3.60
C ALA A 66 9.81 22.82 -3.77
N ASP A 67 10.34 22.27 -2.67
CA ASP A 67 11.17 21.06 -2.63
C ASP A 67 10.37 19.76 -2.52
N GLY A 68 9.05 19.85 -2.59
CA GLY A 68 8.13 18.70 -2.50
C GLY A 68 7.73 18.30 -1.08
N LYS A 69 8.36 18.86 -0.04
CA LYS A 69 8.07 18.49 1.35
C LYS A 69 6.79 19.12 1.86
N ILE A 70 6.16 18.45 2.83
CA ILE A 70 4.99 18.97 3.50
C ILE A 70 5.38 20.10 4.45
N ASP A 71 4.74 21.24 4.30
CA ASP A 71 4.71 22.30 5.31
C ASP A 71 3.66 21.94 6.38
N TRP A 72 4.12 21.24 7.42
CA TRP A 72 3.26 20.81 8.53
C TRP A 72 2.60 21.97 9.26
N LYS A 73 3.23 23.16 9.22
CA LYS A 73 2.65 24.36 9.82
C LYS A 73 1.50 24.86 8.98
N ALA A 74 1.70 25.03 7.68
CA ALA A 74 0.65 25.46 6.74
C ALA A 74 -0.54 24.49 6.76
N LEU A 75 -0.26 23.17 6.66
CA LEU A 75 -1.29 22.14 6.79
C LEU A 75 -2.07 22.29 8.09
N GLY A 76 -1.38 22.40 9.21
CA GLY A 76 -2.01 22.49 10.52
C GLY A 76 -2.84 23.77 10.72
N ASP A 77 -2.39 24.89 10.17
CA ASP A 77 -3.09 26.17 10.25
C ASP A 77 -4.36 26.20 9.37
N SER A 78 -4.45 25.33 8.35
CA SER A 78 -5.61 25.19 7.48
C SER A 78 -6.71 24.27 8.02
N VAL A 79 -6.45 23.52 9.09
CA VAL A 79 -7.39 22.51 9.62
C VAL A 79 -8.60 23.19 10.28
N PHE A 80 -9.80 22.75 9.88
CA PHE A 80 -11.06 23.12 10.53
C PHE A 80 -12.06 21.97 10.46
N TYR A 81 -13.14 22.07 11.23
CA TYR A 81 -14.27 21.16 11.10
C TYR A 81 -15.43 21.86 10.42
N GLU A 82 -15.99 21.26 9.40
CA GLU A 82 -17.16 21.75 8.70
C GLU A 82 -18.42 21.08 9.27
N CYS A 83 -19.39 21.87 9.67
CA CYS A 83 -20.65 21.34 10.17
C CYS A 83 -21.47 20.68 9.03
N GLN A 84 -21.92 19.46 9.24
CA GLN A 84 -22.70 18.72 8.25
C GLN A 84 -24.13 19.26 8.05
N LEU A 85 -24.63 20.11 8.95
CA LEU A 85 -25.97 20.70 8.84
C LEU A 85 -25.98 22.06 8.17
N CYS A 86 -24.99 22.92 8.46
CA CYS A 86 -24.99 24.29 7.97
C CYS A 86 -23.78 24.66 7.12
N GLY A 87 -22.80 23.77 6.95
CA GLY A 87 -21.55 24.06 6.24
C GLY A 87 -20.62 25.05 6.95
N GLY A 88 -21.00 25.53 8.15
CA GLY A 88 -20.23 26.50 8.91
C GLY A 88 -18.94 25.90 9.45
N ARG A 89 -17.87 26.73 9.51
CA ARG A 89 -16.57 26.33 10.07
C ARG A 89 -16.59 26.46 11.58
N MET A 90 -16.23 25.36 12.25
CA MET A 90 -16.05 25.32 13.70
C MET A 90 -14.59 25.61 14.02
N ASP A 91 -14.37 26.42 15.07
CA ASP A 91 -13.03 26.85 15.51
C ASP A 91 -12.17 25.63 15.93
N PRO A 92 -10.97 25.45 15.36
CA PRO A 92 -10.09 24.32 15.67
C PRO A 92 -9.33 24.46 17.00
N SER A 93 -9.43 25.59 17.70
CA SER A 93 -8.69 25.80 18.93
C SER A 93 -9.10 24.80 20.01
N ILE A 94 -8.12 24.36 20.81
CA ILE A 94 -8.37 23.39 21.88
C ILE A 94 -9.31 23.93 22.95
N GLY A 95 -9.29 25.25 23.19
CA GLY A 95 -10.21 25.91 24.11
C GLY A 95 -11.66 25.75 23.71
N GLN A 96 -11.98 26.07 22.45
CA GLN A 96 -13.31 25.89 21.88
C GLN A 96 -13.72 24.41 21.80
N GLN A 97 -12.77 23.53 21.52
CA GLN A 97 -13.02 22.07 21.53
C GLN A 97 -13.43 21.60 22.95
N ILE A 98 -12.77 22.08 23.99
CA ILE A 98 -13.11 21.78 25.40
C ILE A 98 -14.50 22.34 25.75
N GLU A 99 -14.80 23.59 25.40
CA GLU A 99 -16.10 24.23 25.66
C GLU A 99 -17.25 23.48 24.97
N ARG A 100 -17.10 23.11 23.69
CA ARG A 100 -18.08 22.29 22.99
C ARG A 100 -18.31 20.94 23.65
N ASN A 101 -17.24 20.27 24.09
CA ASN A 101 -17.36 19.00 24.77
C ASN A 101 -18.02 19.11 26.14
N ALA A 102 -17.85 20.23 26.87
CA ALA A 102 -18.50 20.46 28.14
C ALA A 102 -20.05 20.49 28.03
N THR A 103 -20.56 20.80 26.85
CA THR A 103 -22.01 20.81 26.56
C THR A 103 -22.46 19.64 25.68
N GLY A 104 -21.52 18.75 25.37
CA GLY A 104 -21.78 17.56 24.53
C GLY A 104 -22.68 16.54 25.24
N ARG A 105 -23.31 15.69 24.43
CA ARG A 105 -24.11 14.57 24.94
C ARG A 105 -24.16 13.42 23.95
N TYR A 106 -24.45 12.23 24.45
CA TYR A 106 -24.74 11.08 23.59
C TYR A 106 -26.15 11.15 23.03
N ILE A 107 -26.29 10.89 21.75
CA ILE A 107 -27.56 10.79 21.04
C ILE A 107 -27.63 9.41 20.38
N ALA A 108 -28.74 8.71 20.60
CA ALA A 108 -28.98 7.42 19.96
C ALA A 108 -29.35 7.62 18.48
N LEU A 109 -28.64 6.96 17.57
CA LEU A 109 -28.98 6.96 16.15
C LEU A 109 -30.03 5.91 15.81
N ASN A 110 -30.21 4.92 16.66
CA ASN A 110 -31.21 3.86 16.54
C ASN A 110 -31.94 3.70 17.90
N PRO A 111 -32.82 4.64 18.27
CA PRO A 111 -33.45 4.63 19.59
C PRO A 111 -34.41 3.47 19.81
N ASP A 112 -34.94 2.90 18.74
CA ASP A 112 -35.92 1.82 18.77
C ASP A 112 -35.29 0.41 18.64
N ALA A 113 -33.95 0.32 18.77
CA ALA A 113 -33.28 -0.96 18.74
C ALA A 113 -33.72 -1.85 19.91
N ASP A 114 -34.16 -3.06 19.64
CA ASP A 114 -34.47 -4.11 20.63
C ASP A 114 -33.22 -4.68 21.30
N GLY A 115 -32.12 -3.92 21.30
CA GLY A 115 -30.81 -4.40 21.74
C GLY A 115 -30.75 -4.56 23.26
N GLU A 116 -30.23 -5.69 23.70
CA GLU A 116 -29.84 -5.90 25.12
C GLU A 116 -28.70 -4.98 25.55
N PHE A 117 -28.12 -4.19 24.61
CA PHE A 117 -26.90 -3.44 24.81
C PHE A 117 -27.04 -2.00 24.35
N ASP A 118 -26.51 -1.10 25.18
CA ASP A 118 -26.18 0.27 24.78
C ASP A 118 -24.73 0.34 24.34
N PHE A 119 -24.48 0.75 23.10
CA PHE A 119 -23.14 1.03 22.62
C PHE A 119 -22.92 2.53 22.49
N TYR A 120 -21.74 2.96 22.88
CA TYR A 120 -21.34 4.35 22.89
C TYR A 120 -20.13 4.54 21.96
N HIS A 121 -20.24 5.43 21.00
CA HIS A 121 -19.14 5.83 20.12
C HIS A 121 -18.59 7.20 20.56
N TYR A 122 -17.29 7.22 20.86
CA TYR A 122 -16.55 8.41 21.22
C TYR A 122 -15.17 8.36 20.57
N ASN A 123 -14.89 9.30 19.66
CA ASN A 123 -13.64 9.31 18.92
C ASN A 123 -12.66 10.40 19.42
N ALA A 124 -11.42 10.32 18.98
CA ALA A 124 -10.36 11.23 19.41
C ALA A 124 -10.56 12.69 18.99
N MET A 125 -11.46 12.96 18.05
CA MET A 125 -11.77 14.33 17.62
C MET A 125 -12.36 15.18 18.76
N ALA A 126 -12.89 14.54 19.79
CA ALA A 126 -13.42 15.21 20.96
C ALA A 126 -12.31 15.73 21.91
N HIS A 127 -11.11 15.14 21.94
CA HIS A 127 -10.11 15.42 22.97
C HIS A 127 -8.67 15.58 22.46
N ILE A 128 -8.39 15.26 21.20
CA ILE A 128 -7.09 15.51 20.58
C ILE A 128 -7.19 16.74 19.67
N PRO A 129 -6.22 17.68 19.71
CA PRO A 129 -6.20 18.80 18.78
C PRO A 129 -6.31 18.34 17.32
N TRP A 130 -7.23 18.91 16.56
CA TRP A 130 -7.53 18.46 15.21
C TRP A 130 -6.33 18.53 14.26
N ARG A 131 -5.50 19.57 14.40
CA ARG A 131 -4.21 19.67 13.70
C ARG A 131 -3.38 18.40 13.87
N LYS A 132 -3.23 17.92 15.14
CA LYS A 132 -2.44 16.71 15.42
C LYS A 132 -3.07 15.44 14.83
N LEU A 133 -4.40 15.36 14.78
CA LEU A 133 -5.08 14.24 14.13
C LEU A 133 -4.85 14.25 12.62
N VAL A 134 -4.90 15.41 11.98
CA VAL A 134 -4.63 15.54 10.53
C VAL A 134 -3.17 15.20 10.22
N GLU A 135 -2.21 15.65 11.04
CA GLU A 135 -0.80 15.24 10.91
C GLU A 135 -0.65 13.72 10.98
N GLN A 136 -1.23 13.07 11.99
CA GLN A 136 -1.18 11.60 12.13
C GLN A 136 -1.83 10.89 10.94
N PHE A 137 -2.96 11.40 10.46
CA PHE A 137 -3.64 10.84 9.28
C PHE A 137 -2.79 10.97 8.02
N LYS A 138 -2.14 12.12 7.81
CA LYS A 138 -1.27 12.34 6.65
C LYS A 138 -0.05 11.43 6.68
N LEU A 139 0.60 11.27 7.83
CA LEU A 139 1.69 10.31 7.98
C LEU A 139 1.22 8.87 7.68
N ALA A 140 0.05 8.49 8.19
CA ALA A 140 -0.52 7.18 7.91
C ALA A 140 -0.88 6.98 6.41
N GLN A 141 -1.32 8.06 5.72
CA GLN A 141 -1.54 8.02 4.27
C GLN A 141 -0.22 7.84 3.50
N MET A 142 0.85 8.53 3.91
CA MET A 142 2.17 8.35 3.29
C MET A 142 2.65 6.89 3.45
N GLU A 143 2.55 6.31 4.64
CA GLU A 143 2.90 4.91 4.85
C GLU A 143 2.02 3.96 4.01
N ARG A 144 0.74 4.27 3.83
CA ARG A 144 -0.14 3.52 2.92
C ARG A 144 0.39 3.53 1.48
N GLU A 145 0.88 4.66 1.01
CA GLU A 145 1.46 4.79 -0.34
C GLU A 145 2.70 3.89 -0.52
N HIS A 146 3.38 3.55 0.59
CA HIS A 146 4.46 2.56 0.62
C HIS A 146 3.99 1.11 0.82
N GLY A 147 2.68 0.86 0.82
CA GLY A 147 2.10 -0.47 1.01
C GLY A 147 1.95 -0.89 2.48
N ASN A 148 2.23 0.02 3.45
CA ASN A 148 2.00 -0.23 4.86
C ASN A 148 0.66 0.38 5.31
N LEU A 149 -0.33 -0.49 5.54
CA LEU A 149 -1.67 -0.08 5.99
C LEU A 149 -1.81 -0.01 7.51
N GLU A 150 -0.83 -0.49 8.27
CA GLU A 150 -0.94 -0.63 9.73
C GLU A 150 -1.21 0.71 10.43
N SER A 151 -0.51 1.77 10.04
CA SER A 151 -0.70 3.10 10.62
C SER A 151 -2.07 3.67 10.32
N LEU A 152 -2.59 3.44 9.11
CA LEU A 152 -3.94 3.88 8.73
C LEU A 152 -5.01 3.06 9.46
N GLU A 153 -4.86 1.75 9.55
CA GLU A 153 -5.72 0.89 10.37
C GLU A 153 -5.75 1.36 11.83
N ASN A 154 -4.57 1.60 12.41
CA ASN A 154 -4.47 2.10 13.78
C ASN A 154 -5.13 3.47 13.95
N PHE A 155 -5.03 4.36 12.96
CA PHE A 155 -5.71 5.64 12.99
C PHE A 155 -7.23 5.48 13.00
N ILE A 156 -7.79 4.71 12.06
CA ILE A 156 -9.24 4.47 11.96
C ILE A 156 -9.76 3.79 13.23
N ARG A 157 -9.13 2.70 13.66
CA ARG A 157 -9.62 1.92 14.80
C ARG A 157 -9.41 2.61 16.14
N LYS A 158 -8.25 3.24 16.36
CA LYS A 158 -7.87 3.76 17.69
C LYS A 158 -8.10 5.26 17.87
N ARG A 159 -8.16 6.06 16.77
CA ARG A 159 -8.45 7.47 16.84
C ARG A 159 -9.90 7.78 16.51
N LEU A 160 -10.45 7.14 15.48
CA LEU A 160 -11.83 7.37 15.10
C LEU A 160 -12.81 6.41 15.81
N ALA A 161 -12.31 5.32 16.38
CA ALA A 161 -13.11 4.23 16.95
C ALA A 161 -14.09 3.63 15.93
N GLU A 162 -13.71 3.66 14.65
CA GLU A 162 -14.51 3.15 13.54
C GLU A 162 -14.06 1.75 13.13
N PRO A 163 -14.96 0.92 12.57
CA PRO A 163 -14.60 -0.39 12.08
C PRO A 163 -13.65 -0.26 10.88
N TRP A 164 -12.64 -1.11 10.84
CA TRP A 164 -11.68 -1.17 9.75
C TRP A 164 -12.13 -2.17 8.70
N SER A 165 -12.10 -1.73 7.45
CA SER A 165 -12.17 -2.63 6.29
C SER A 165 -11.03 -2.29 5.34
N GLU A 166 -10.14 -3.22 5.13
CA GLU A 166 -9.03 -3.02 4.20
C GLU A 166 -9.52 -2.83 2.76
N THR A 167 -10.66 -3.44 2.41
CA THR A 167 -11.29 -3.29 1.09
C THR A 167 -11.75 -1.86 0.80
N ASP A 168 -12.03 -1.05 1.82
CA ASP A 168 -12.39 0.36 1.64
C ASP A 168 -11.19 1.22 1.22
N TYR A 169 -9.97 0.72 1.42
CA TYR A 169 -8.72 1.44 1.18
C TYR A 169 -7.83 0.79 0.12
N ILE A 170 -8.11 -0.47 -0.21
CA ILE A 170 -7.56 -1.16 -1.36
C ILE A 170 -8.76 -1.41 -2.27
N SER A 171 -8.80 -0.78 -3.43
CA SER A 171 -9.88 -1.05 -4.36
C SER A 171 -9.86 -2.54 -4.72
N ALA A 172 -10.91 -3.25 -4.33
CA ALA A 172 -11.11 -4.66 -4.67
C ALA A 172 -11.26 -4.90 -6.19
N ASP A 173 -11.26 -3.83 -6.95
CA ASP A 173 -11.63 -3.82 -8.37
C ASP A 173 -10.42 -3.63 -9.29
N VAL A 174 -9.32 -4.32 -8.98
CA VAL A 174 -8.16 -4.39 -9.91
C VAL A 174 -8.31 -5.56 -10.90
N SER A 175 -9.51 -6.08 -11.09
CA SER A 175 -9.83 -6.98 -12.21
C SER A 175 -9.85 -6.28 -13.57
N HIS A 176 -9.62 -4.96 -13.60
CA HIS A 176 -9.59 -4.23 -14.85
C HIS A 176 -8.23 -4.39 -15.51
N THR A 177 -8.29 -4.83 -16.75
CA THR A 177 -7.18 -4.83 -17.69
C THR A 177 -6.62 -3.42 -17.78
N ALA A 178 -5.50 -3.16 -17.10
CA ALA A 178 -4.80 -1.89 -17.14
C ALA A 178 -4.01 -1.75 -18.44
N ARG A 179 -4.67 -1.93 -19.60
CA ARG A 179 -4.07 -1.80 -20.92
C ARG A 179 -3.66 -0.35 -21.15
N GLY A 180 -2.43 -0.18 -21.64
CA GLY A 180 -1.79 1.13 -21.70
C GLY A 180 -1.82 1.78 -23.08
N GLY A 181 -2.49 1.20 -24.07
CA GLY A 181 -2.53 1.70 -25.44
C GLY A 181 -1.17 1.58 -26.17
N TYR A 182 -0.37 0.56 -25.84
CA TYR A 182 0.92 0.29 -26.45
C TYR A 182 1.16 -1.22 -26.59
N LEU A 183 2.14 -1.61 -27.43
CA LEU A 183 2.50 -3.00 -27.67
C LEU A 183 3.76 -3.41 -26.89
N LEU A 184 3.91 -4.71 -26.64
CA LEU A 184 5.16 -5.28 -26.13
C LEU A 184 6.32 -4.94 -27.08
N GLY A 185 7.48 -4.66 -26.52
CA GLY A 185 8.63 -4.28 -27.31
C GLY A 185 8.71 -2.80 -27.69
N GLU A 186 7.66 -2.01 -27.45
CA GLU A 186 7.71 -0.56 -27.68
C GLU A 186 8.55 0.14 -26.62
N PRO A 187 9.58 0.94 -27.02
CA PRO A 187 10.38 1.71 -26.10
C PRO A 187 9.55 2.74 -25.34
N TRP A 188 9.86 2.92 -24.07
CA TRP A 188 9.31 4.00 -23.28
C TRP A 188 10.37 5.06 -23.03
N ALA A 189 10.40 6.08 -23.89
CA ALA A 189 11.43 7.15 -23.87
C ALA A 189 11.06 8.23 -22.83
N VAL A 190 11.22 7.91 -21.55
CA VAL A 190 10.99 8.85 -20.44
C VAL A 190 12.30 9.08 -19.70
N PRO A 191 12.71 10.34 -19.47
CA PRO A 191 13.90 10.65 -18.68
C PRO A 191 13.86 10.04 -17.29
N GLY A 192 15.01 9.55 -16.81
CA GLY A 192 15.12 9.00 -15.45
C GLY A 192 14.41 7.64 -15.24
N GLN A 193 14.03 6.93 -16.29
CA GLN A 193 13.43 5.61 -16.18
C GLN A 193 14.41 4.56 -15.66
N PHE A 194 13.87 3.59 -14.94
CA PHE A 194 14.58 2.41 -14.44
C PHE A 194 13.84 1.15 -14.88
N ALA A 195 14.51 0.28 -15.64
CA ALA A 195 13.95 -1.02 -15.99
C ALA A 195 14.54 -2.11 -15.08
N PHE A 196 13.67 -3.04 -14.65
CA PHE A 196 14.04 -4.21 -13.87
C PHE A 196 13.53 -5.46 -14.57
N CYS A 197 14.27 -6.56 -14.44
CA CYS A 197 13.83 -7.89 -14.78
C CYS A 197 13.60 -8.68 -13.49
N THR A 198 12.44 -9.30 -13.37
CA THR A 198 12.09 -10.18 -12.26
C THR A 198 11.71 -11.54 -12.79
N ILE A 199 12.15 -12.59 -12.10
CA ILE A 199 12.13 -13.97 -12.60
C ILE A 199 11.51 -14.87 -11.54
N ASP A 200 10.49 -15.61 -11.92
CA ASP A 200 9.93 -16.73 -11.15
C ASP A 200 10.46 -18.04 -11.70
N VAL A 201 10.88 -18.93 -10.78
CA VAL A 201 11.58 -20.20 -11.12
C VAL A 201 10.62 -21.36 -11.00
N GLN A 202 10.50 -22.13 -12.08
CA GLN A 202 9.78 -23.37 -12.10
C GLN A 202 10.73 -24.58 -12.20
N LYS A 203 10.18 -25.78 -12.16
CA LYS A 203 10.98 -27.01 -12.18
C LYS A 203 11.91 -27.08 -13.40
N ASP A 204 11.38 -26.79 -14.57
CA ASP A 204 12.08 -26.97 -15.85
C ASP A 204 12.00 -25.72 -16.75
N SER A 205 11.61 -24.56 -16.18
CA SER A 205 11.40 -23.32 -16.94
C SER A 205 11.42 -22.09 -16.03
N PHE A 206 11.35 -20.92 -16.65
CA PHE A 206 11.34 -19.62 -15.99
C PHE A 206 10.25 -18.74 -16.58
N TYR A 207 9.54 -18.02 -15.73
CA TYR A 207 8.75 -16.86 -16.13
C TYR A 207 9.52 -15.59 -15.83
N PHE A 208 9.48 -14.61 -16.71
CA PHE A 208 10.09 -13.33 -16.45
C PHE A 208 9.21 -12.16 -16.86
N VAL A 209 9.39 -11.04 -16.19
CA VAL A 209 8.78 -9.74 -16.50
C VAL A 209 9.86 -8.69 -16.53
N ILE A 210 9.88 -7.90 -17.60
CA ILE A 210 10.67 -6.69 -17.73
C ILE A 210 9.73 -5.50 -17.73
N ARG A 211 9.89 -4.63 -16.70
CA ARG A 211 9.06 -3.47 -16.52
C ARG A 211 9.91 -2.23 -16.29
N SER A 212 9.52 -1.13 -16.91
CA SER A 212 10.14 0.18 -16.67
C SER A 212 9.30 1.01 -15.71
N TRP A 213 9.98 1.78 -14.88
CA TRP A 213 9.44 2.68 -13.88
C TRP A 213 10.05 4.06 -14.03
N ALA A 214 9.24 5.10 -13.92
CA ALA A 214 9.71 6.48 -13.99
C ALA A 214 8.79 7.40 -13.19
N MET A 215 9.35 8.51 -12.74
CA MET A 215 8.57 9.65 -12.26
C MET A 215 8.16 10.51 -13.45
N VAL A 216 6.86 10.65 -13.65
CA VAL A 216 6.28 11.47 -14.72
C VAL A 216 5.21 12.36 -14.10
N ASP A 217 5.39 13.66 -14.21
CA ASP A 217 4.47 14.68 -13.66
C ASP A 217 4.19 14.49 -12.15
N GLY A 218 5.21 14.09 -11.38
CA GLY A 218 5.09 13.84 -9.94
C GLY A 218 4.45 12.50 -9.57
N PHE A 219 4.16 11.63 -10.53
CA PHE A 219 3.59 10.30 -10.30
C PHE A 219 4.58 9.20 -10.67
N LEU A 220 4.64 8.17 -9.83
CA LEU A 220 5.37 6.94 -10.16
C LEU A 220 4.55 6.14 -11.18
N ARG A 221 5.01 6.14 -12.43
CA ARG A 221 4.39 5.38 -13.53
C ARG A 221 5.18 4.12 -13.85
N SER A 222 4.49 3.13 -14.35
CA SER A 222 5.09 1.87 -14.75
C SER A 222 4.51 1.33 -16.06
N ARG A 223 5.39 0.78 -16.91
CA ARG A 223 5.05 0.21 -18.21
C ARG A 223 5.70 -1.15 -18.38
N LEU A 224 4.92 -2.16 -18.77
CA LEU A 224 5.43 -3.47 -19.15
C LEU A 224 6.17 -3.35 -20.48
N LEU A 225 7.44 -3.77 -20.53
CA LEU A 225 8.26 -3.74 -21.74
C LEU A 225 8.33 -5.10 -22.42
N ASP A 226 8.48 -6.16 -21.63
CA ASP A 226 8.66 -7.52 -22.12
C ASP A 226 8.25 -8.54 -21.07
N ARG A 227 7.92 -9.72 -21.50
CA ARG A 227 7.61 -10.88 -20.66
C ARG A 227 7.89 -12.17 -21.41
N GLY A 228 8.11 -13.24 -20.70
CA GLY A 228 8.27 -14.53 -21.35
C GLY A 228 8.20 -15.71 -20.40
N HIS A 229 7.90 -16.86 -20.99
CA HIS A 229 8.05 -18.17 -20.39
C HIS A 229 9.10 -18.91 -21.20
N VAL A 230 10.25 -19.22 -20.59
CA VAL A 230 11.45 -19.71 -21.27
C VAL A 230 12.06 -20.90 -20.52
N VAL A 231 12.88 -21.67 -21.22
CA VAL A 231 13.49 -22.87 -20.65
C VAL A 231 14.88 -22.59 -20.07
N THR A 232 15.58 -21.58 -20.57
CA THR A 232 16.97 -21.31 -20.19
C THR A 232 17.16 -19.91 -19.64
N ALA A 233 18.13 -19.76 -18.70
CA ALA A 233 18.57 -18.47 -18.22
C ALA A 233 19.22 -17.59 -19.32
N GLY A 234 19.76 -18.23 -20.37
CA GLY A 234 20.33 -17.54 -21.52
C GLY A 234 19.31 -16.69 -22.28
N GLU A 235 18.10 -17.21 -22.48
CA GLU A 235 17.00 -16.48 -23.14
C GLU A 235 16.60 -15.23 -22.34
N ILE A 236 16.60 -15.31 -21.00
CA ILE A 236 16.35 -14.15 -20.12
C ILE A 236 17.49 -13.13 -20.24
N ARG A 237 18.74 -13.59 -20.29
CA ARG A 237 19.91 -12.71 -20.49
C ARG A 237 19.79 -11.95 -21.81
N GLU A 238 19.44 -12.62 -22.90
CA GLU A 238 19.21 -11.99 -24.22
C GLU A 238 18.09 -10.94 -24.14
N ALA A 239 17.00 -11.21 -23.42
CA ALA A 239 15.95 -10.23 -23.19
C ALA A 239 16.46 -9.02 -22.38
N CYS A 240 17.23 -9.25 -21.30
CA CYS A 240 17.86 -8.19 -20.53
C CYS A 240 18.82 -7.35 -21.34
N ASP A 241 19.65 -7.96 -22.21
CA ASP A 241 20.58 -7.27 -23.08
C ASP A 241 19.85 -6.38 -24.13
N ARG A 242 18.76 -6.89 -24.70
CA ARG A 242 17.89 -6.14 -25.62
C ARG A 242 17.34 -4.87 -24.97
N TRP A 243 16.97 -4.95 -23.70
CA TRP A 243 16.46 -3.81 -22.93
C TRP A 243 17.54 -3.05 -22.13
N LYS A 244 18.83 -3.40 -22.33
CA LYS A 244 19.97 -2.78 -21.64
C LYS A 244 19.85 -2.80 -20.13
N ILE A 245 19.30 -3.88 -19.57
CA ILE A 245 19.16 -4.05 -18.13
C ILE A 245 20.50 -4.48 -17.55
N PRO A 246 21.05 -3.73 -16.55
CA PRO A 246 22.34 -4.07 -15.96
C PRO A 246 22.32 -5.44 -15.27
N GLN A 247 23.31 -6.28 -15.62
CA GLN A 247 23.52 -7.63 -15.11
C GLN A 247 24.96 -7.73 -14.58
N HIS A 248 25.22 -7.22 -13.38
CA HIS A 248 26.57 -7.17 -12.83
C HIS A 248 26.70 -8.04 -11.58
N PRO A 249 27.70 -8.93 -11.51
CA PRO A 249 27.95 -9.72 -10.31
C PRO A 249 28.20 -8.84 -9.08
N LEU A 250 27.84 -9.37 -7.92
CA LEU A 250 28.12 -8.73 -6.65
C LEU A 250 29.64 -8.40 -6.54
N GLY A 251 29.95 -7.15 -6.19
CA GLY A 251 31.34 -6.69 -6.02
C GLY A 251 32.05 -6.24 -7.31
N SER A 252 31.41 -6.30 -8.47
CA SER A 252 31.96 -5.82 -9.74
C SER A 252 31.95 -4.28 -9.89
N GLY A 253 31.36 -3.56 -8.92
CA GLY A 253 31.19 -2.12 -8.97
C GLY A 253 30.06 -1.62 -9.89
N GLY A 254 29.39 -2.53 -10.61
CA GLY A 254 28.22 -2.24 -11.44
C GLY A 254 26.90 -2.47 -10.72
N ALA A 255 25.82 -1.84 -11.21
CA ALA A 255 24.49 -2.08 -10.71
C ALA A 255 23.92 -3.39 -11.28
N CYS A 256 23.15 -4.15 -10.49
CA CYS A 256 22.32 -5.23 -10.98
C CYS A 256 20.85 -4.83 -10.86
N ARG A 257 20.07 -5.10 -11.93
CA ARG A 257 18.63 -4.86 -11.96
C ARG A 257 17.83 -6.10 -12.39
N VAL A 258 18.43 -7.27 -12.20
CA VAL A 258 17.79 -8.58 -12.44
C VAL A 258 17.68 -9.32 -11.13
N PHE A 259 16.47 -9.76 -10.79
CA PHE A 259 16.15 -10.42 -9.53
C PHE A 259 15.41 -11.72 -9.79
N ILE A 260 15.91 -12.80 -9.20
CA ILE A 260 15.36 -14.17 -9.37
C ILE A 260 14.79 -14.68 -8.06
N ASP A 261 13.62 -15.37 -8.10
CA ASP A 261 13.02 -16.00 -6.91
C ASP A 261 13.88 -17.17 -6.40
N GLY A 262 14.32 -17.06 -5.15
CA GLY A 262 15.15 -18.06 -4.46
C GLY A 262 14.39 -19.02 -3.56
N ASN A 263 13.06 -19.07 -3.61
CA ASN A 263 12.28 -19.94 -2.73
C ASN A 263 12.22 -21.40 -3.22
N TYR A 264 12.26 -21.62 -4.52
CA TYR A 264 12.32 -22.95 -5.12
C TYR A 264 13.77 -23.36 -5.32
N ASN A 265 14.18 -24.54 -4.81
CA ASN A 265 15.55 -25.09 -4.95
C ASN A 265 16.67 -24.03 -4.78
N THR A 266 16.74 -23.42 -3.59
CA THR A 266 17.58 -22.26 -3.27
C THR A 266 19.03 -22.40 -3.78
N ASN A 267 19.65 -23.57 -3.64
CA ASN A 267 21.04 -23.79 -4.05
C ASN A 267 21.22 -23.68 -5.58
N GLN A 268 20.31 -24.25 -6.34
CA GLN A 268 20.34 -24.17 -7.80
C GLN A 268 20.10 -22.73 -8.28
N VAL A 269 19.15 -22.03 -7.66
CA VAL A 269 18.84 -20.63 -8.00
C VAL A 269 20.01 -19.71 -7.67
N GLN A 270 20.65 -19.89 -6.52
CA GLN A 270 21.84 -19.12 -6.16
C GLN A 270 22.99 -19.35 -7.15
N ARG A 271 23.13 -20.56 -7.67
CA ARG A 271 24.10 -20.87 -8.73
C ARG A 271 23.76 -20.16 -10.02
N ILE A 272 22.51 -20.22 -10.47
CA ILE A 272 22.03 -19.51 -11.67
C ILE A 272 22.26 -18.00 -11.51
N ALA A 273 21.94 -17.44 -10.35
CA ALA A 273 22.14 -16.03 -10.08
C ALA A 273 23.63 -15.63 -10.13
N LEU A 274 24.49 -16.45 -9.55
CA LEU A 274 25.95 -16.24 -9.59
C LEU A 274 26.48 -16.27 -11.04
N ASP A 275 26.13 -17.29 -11.81
CA ASP A 275 26.62 -17.51 -13.17
C ASP A 275 26.16 -16.41 -14.13
N ASN A 276 25.05 -15.71 -13.81
CA ASN A 276 24.47 -14.67 -14.64
C ASN A 276 24.63 -13.24 -14.06
N GLY A 277 25.23 -13.11 -12.87
CA GLY A 277 25.39 -11.80 -12.23
C GLY A 277 24.09 -11.19 -11.72
N TRP A 278 23.13 -12.03 -11.30
CA TRP A 278 21.81 -11.62 -10.82
C TRP A 278 21.74 -11.58 -9.29
N MET A 279 20.73 -10.91 -8.75
CA MET A 279 20.41 -10.90 -7.33
C MET A 279 19.26 -11.85 -7.01
N VAL A 280 19.25 -12.39 -5.78
CA VAL A 280 18.21 -13.32 -5.34
C VAL A 280 17.20 -12.59 -4.46
N PHE A 281 15.91 -12.75 -4.73
CA PHE A 281 14.85 -12.49 -3.79
C PHE A 281 14.45 -13.75 -3.06
N ARG A 282 14.29 -13.67 -1.75
CA ARG A 282 13.77 -14.74 -0.94
C ARG A 282 12.56 -14.28 -0.17
N GLY A 283 11.40 -14.83 -0.48
CA GLY A 283 10.16 -14.53 0.20
C GLY A 283 10.15 -15.04 1.64
N ASP A 284 9.64 -14.20 2.53
CA ASP A 284 9.55 -14.46 3.97
C ASP A 284 8.12 -14.14 4.43
N ALA A 285 7.73 -14.73 5.57
CA ALA A 285 6.48 -14.44 6.26
C ALA A 285 6.53 -13.14 7.09
N ALA A 286 7.72 -12.54 7.25
CA ALA A 286 7.88 -11.27 7.96
C ALA A 286 7.07 -10.16 7.27
N LYS A 287 6.44 -9.28 8.07
CA LYS A 287 5.68 -8.14 7.53
C LYS A 287 6.61 -7.03 7.03
N ASP A 288 7.65 -6.72 7.81
CA ASP A 288 8.62 -5.67 7.54
C ASP A 288 10.00 -6.05 8.04
N TYR A 289 11.01 -5.35 7.52
CA TYR A 289 12.40 -5.45 7.95
C TYR A 289 12.87 -4.10 8.49
N MET A 290 13.51 -4.12 9.66
CA MET A 290 14.23 -2.96 10.16
C MET A 290 15.61 -2.95 9.52
N ASN A 291 15.85 -2.00 8.62
CA ASN A 291 17.12 -1.87 7.92
C ASN A 291 18.14 -1.09 8.77
N GLN A 292 19.43 -1.14 8.39
CA GLN A 292 20.53 -0.52 9.13
C GLN A 292 20.37 1.00 9.31
N ASP A 293 19.63 1.65 8.41
CA ASP A 293 19.29 3.09 8.51
C ASP A 293 18.14 3.39 9.48
N GLY A 294 17.60 2.36 10.17
CA GLY A 294 16.49 2.50 11.11
C GLY A 294 15.11 2.60 10.45
N MET A 295 15.04 2.49 9.13
CA MET A 295 13.77 2.53 8.41
C MET A 295 13.15 1.13 8.28
N ARG A 296 11.84 1.04 8.44
CA ARG A 296 11.08 -0.19 8.13
C ARG A 296 10.77 -0.25 6.65
N ARG A 297 11.08 -1.41 6.03
CA ARG A 297 10.84 -1.65 4.59
C ARG A 297 10.30 -3.05 4.36
N ILE A 298 9.67 -3.23 3.21
CA ILE A 298 9.17 -4.56 2.76
C ILE A 298 10.29 -5.50 2.30
N TYR A 299 11.55 -5.06 2.37
CA TYR A 299 12.75 -5.82 2.02
C TYR A 299 13.86 -5.59 3.05
N SER A 300 14.72 -6.59 3.23
CA SER A 300 15.87 -6.52 4.12
C SER A 300 17.04 -5.73 3.50
N ASP A 301 18.04 -5.39 4.31
CA ASP A 301 19.35 -5.04 3.77
C ASP A 301 19.93 -6.18 2.93
N LEU A 302 20.84 -5.84 2.01
CA LEU A 302 21.55 -6.80 1.18
C LEU A 302 22.31 -7.79 2.08
N LYS A 303 22.02 -9.07 1.89
CA LYS A 303 22.80 -10.17 2.45
C LYS A 303 23.70 -10.73 1.38
N VAL A 304 24.94 -11.03 1.76
CA VAL A 304 25.89 -11.72 0.91
C VAL A 304 25.97 -13.15 1.41
N VAL A 305 25.57 -14.09 0.58
CA VAL A 305 25.53 -15.51 0.92
C VAL A 305 26.46 -16.31 0.01
N ASP A 306 27.06 -17.36 0.54
CA ASP A 306 27.88 -18.28 -0.26
C ASP A 306 26.94 -19.17 -1.08
N ALA A 307 27.10 -19.14 -2.41
CA ALA A 307 26.39 -20.06 -3.29
C ALA A 307 26.99 -21.47 -3.15
N PHE A 308 26.14 -22.45 -2.92
CA PHE A 308 26.57 -23.84 -2.79
C PHE A 308 27.09 -24.40 -4.14
N ASP A 309 28.35 -24.81 -4.19
CA ASP A 309 28.99 -25.31 -5.41
C ASP A 309 28.98 -26.86 -5.53
N GLY A 310 28.39 -27.54 -4.54
CA GLY A 310 28.36 -29.02 -4.49
C GLY A 310 29.65 -29.67 -4.02
N THR A 311 30.75 -28.92 -3.87
CA THR A 311 32.06 -29.47 -3.49
C THR A 311 32.38 -29.30 -2.00
N GLY A 312 31.59 -28.52 -1.29
CA GLY A 312 31.81 -28.23 0.14
C GLY A 312 32.97 -27.27 0.41
N ALA A 313 33.62 -26.75 -0.63
CA ALA A 313 34.66 -25.75 -0.48
C ALA A 313 34.07 -24.36 -0.25
N ALA A 314 34.25 -23.79 0.93
CA ALA A 314 33.98 -22.40 1.24
C ALA A 314 34.97 -21.53 0.46
N GLY A 315 34.63 -21.14 -0.76
CA GLY A 315 35.57 -20.42 -1.59
C GLY A 315 34.90 -19.52 -2.64
N GLY A 316 34.64 -18.26 -2.27
CA GLY A 316 34.59 -17.14 -3.22
C GLY A 316 33.35 -16.96 -4.07
N ASN A 317 32.42 -17.88 -4.09
CA ASN A 317 31.21 -17.84 -4.89
C ASN A 317 30.08 -17.13 -4.11
N ARG A 318 30.06 -15.78 -4.11
CA ARG A 318 29.10 -15.00 -3.35
C ARG A 318 28.00 -14.43 -4.23
N VAL A 319 26.76 -14.54 -3.78
CA VAL A 319 25.59 -13.96 -4.42
C VAL A 319 24.89 -12.99 -3.47
N GLY A 320 24.38 -11.89 -4.04
CA GLY A 320 23.55 -10.94 -3.29
C GLY A 320 22.13 -11.46 -3.14
N GLN A 321 21.61 -11.39 -1.93
CA GLN A 321 20.26 -11.85 -1.60
C GLN A 321 19.54 -10.83 -0.73
N PHE A 322 18.25 -10.60 -1.02
CA PHE A 322 17.35 -9.85 -0.18
C PHE A 322 16.22 -10.74 0.31
N TYR A 323 15.86 -10.59 1.58
CA TYR A 323 14.60 -11.14 2.08
C TYR A 323 13.49 -10.13 1.82
N ILE A 324 12.32 -10.60 1.40
CA ILE A 324 11.19 -9.76 1.07
C ILE A 324 9.92 -10.24 1.78
N SER A 325 9.12 -9.31 2.26
CA SER A 325 7.78 -9.59 2.78
C SER A 325 6.83 -9.86 1.62
N LYS A 326 6.49 -11.13 1.37
CA LYS A 326 5.56 -11.49 0.28
C LYS A 326 4.19 -10.82 0.45
N GLN A 327 3.69 -10.76 1.67
CA GLN A 327 2.39 -10.15 1.95
C GLN A 327 2.41 -8.64 1.68
N SER A 328 3.41 -7.93 2.20
CA SER A 328 3.54 -6.49 1.99
C SER A 328 3.85 -6.13 0.53
N ALA A 329 4.62 -6.98 -0.18
CA ALA A 329 4.88 -6.80 -1.61
C ALA A 329 3.59 -6.92 -2.45
N LYS A 330 2.73 -7.91 -2.15
CA LYS A 330 1.42 -8.06 -2.79
C LYS A 330 0.48 -6.89 -2.49
N ASN A 331 0.45 -6.42 -1.23
CA ASN A 331 -0.30 -5.23 -0.83
C ASN A 331 0.17 -4.01 -1.62
N ARG A 332 1.49 -3.82 -1.74
CA ARG A 332 2.08 -2.71 -2.50
C ARG A 332 1.73 -2.78 -3.98
N LEU A 333 1.84 -3.95 -4.60
CA LEU A 333 1.43 -4.13 -6.00
C LEU A 333 -0.06 -3.80 -6.19
N SER A 334 -0.93 -4.32 -5.33
CA SER A 334 -2.36 -4.03 -5.37
C SER A 334 -2.65 -2.54 -5.29
N LEU A 335 -1.97 -1.83 -4.38
CA LEU A 335 -2.08 -0.38 -4.25
C LEU A 335 -1.61 0.32 -5.53
N ILE A 336 -0.40 0.03 -6.03
CA ILE A 336 0.16 0.68 -7.24
C ILE A 336 -0.78 0.49 -8.45
N ARG A 337 -1.36 -0.69 -8.61
CA ARG A 337 -2.31 -0.99 -9.69
C ARG A 337 -3.61 -0.18 -9.61
N SER A 338 -3.99 0.29 -8.43
CA SER A 338 -5.20 1.10 -8.23
C SER A 338 -4.97 2.61 -8.38
N LEU A 339 -3.71 3.06 -8.37
CA LEU A 339 -3.39 4.48 -8.43
C LEU A 339 -3.64 5.07 -9.80
N LYS A 340 -4.13 6.32 -9.80
CA LYS A 340 -4.43 7.10 -11.00
C LYS A 340 -3.78 8.48 -10.91
N ASP A 341 -3.47 9.04 -12.07
CA ASP A 341 -3.05 10.45 -12.16
C ASP A 341 -4.25 11.42 -11.98
N ASN A 342 -3.95 12.71 -12.06
CA ASN A 342 -4.97 13.77 -11.94
C ASN A 342 -6.02 13.75 -13.07
N HIS A 343 -5.78 13.00 -14.14
CA HIS A 343 -6.68 12.83 -15.28
C HIS A 343 -7.46 11.51 -15.24
N GLY A 344 -7.24 10.70 -14.18
CA GLY A 344 -7.91 9.42 -14.02
C GLY A 344 -7.21 8.24 -14.73
N ASN A 345 -6.04 8.45 -15.34
CA ASN A 345 -5.30 7.38 -16.01
C ASN A 345 -4.55 6.52 -14.98
N LEU A 346 -4.58 5.20 -15.19
CA LEU A 346 -3.82 4.26 -14.34
C LEU A 346 -2.31 4.52 -14.43
N LEU A 347 -1.63 4.45 -13.29
CA LEU A 347 -0.19 4.64 -13.19
C LEU A 347 0.60 3.36 -13.50
N TRP A 348 -0.01 2.21 -13.29
CA TRP A 348 0.53 0.90 -13.64
C TRP A 348 -0.24 0.34 -14.83
N THR A 349 0.46 0.08 -15.93
CA THR A 349 -0.16 -0.42 -17.16
C THR A 349 0.63 -1.60 -17.74
N HIS A 350 -0.03 -2.39 -18.57
CA HIS A 350 0.59 -3.42 -19.40
C HIS A 350 0.26 -3.20 -20.87
N ALA A 351 1.01 -3.85 -21.74
CA ALA A 351 0.82 -3.78 -23.19
C ALA A 351 -0.52 -4.39 -23.61
N ASP A 352 -1.11 -3.90 -24.69
CA ASP A 352 -2.40 -4.36 -25.19
C ASP A 352 -2.34 -5.81 -25.69
N ASP A 353 -1.16 -6.23 -26.15
CA ASP A 353 -0.84 -7.57 -26.62
C ASP A 353 -0.10 -8.42 -25.56
N ALA A 354 -0.14 -8.05 -24.28
CA ALA A 354 0.48 -8.82 -23.19
C ALA A 354 -0.01 -10.27 -23.11
N GLY A 355 -1.18 -10.56 -23.66
CA GLY A 355 -1.75 -11.88 -23.80
C GLY A 355 -2.59 -12.34 -22.61
N GLU A 356 -3.56 -13.18 -22.90
CA GLU A 356 -4.56 -13.67 -21.95
C GLU A 356 -3.92 -14.42 -20.76
N GLU A 357 -2.89 -15.23 -21.01
CA GLU A 357 -2.16 -15.94 -19.96
C GLU A 357 -1.56 -14.97 -18.92
N TYR A 358 -0.90 -13.91 -19.40
CA TYR A 358 -0.35 -12.88 -18.50
C TYR A 358 -1.46 -12.20 -17.70
N GLU A 359 -2.52 -11.72 -18.36
CA GLU A 359 -3.65 -11.05 -17.71
C GLU A 359 -4.32 -11.95 -16.65
N LYS A 360 -4.47 -13.23 -16.92
CA LYS A 360 -5.01 -14.22 -16.01
C LYS A 360 -4.11 -14.42 -14.79
N GLN A 361 -2.81 -14.59 -15.00
CA GLN A 361 -1.87 -14.87 -13.90
C GLN A 361 -1.62 -13.65 -13.00
N ILE A 362 -1.56 -12.43 -13.53
CA ILE A 362 -1.42 -11.21 -12.70
C ILE A 362 -2.65 -10.92 -11.83
N ASN A 363 -3.79 -11.56 -12.11
CA ASN A 363 -5.03 -11.49 -11.34
C ASN A 363 -5.29 -12.76 -10.50
N ALA A 364 -4.30 -13.66 -10.41
CA ALA A 364 -4.42 -14.92 -9.68
C ALA A 364 -4.51 -14.75 -8.15
N TRP A 365 -4.09 -13.63 -7.62
CA TRP A 365 -4.08 -13.37 -6.18
C TRP A 365 -5.29 -12.56 -5.75
N ALA A 366 -6.08 -13.12 -4.82
CA ALA A 366 -7.18 -12.43 -4.15
C ALA A 366 -6.89 -12.27 -2.66
N LYS A 367 -7.18 -11.10 -2.12
CA LYS A 367 -7.07 -10.83 -0.70
C LYS A 367 -8.36 -11.26 -0.01
N ILE A 368 -8.25 -12.10 0.98
CA ILE A 368 -9.38 -12.60 1.76
C ILE A 368 -9.21 -12.34 3.24
N THR A 369 -10.34 -12.23 3.92
CA THR A 369 -10.41 -12.18 5.37
C THR A 369 -10.41 -13.59 5.94
N LYS A 370 -9.55 -13.86 6.92
CA LYS A 370 -9.51 -15.12 7.68
C LYS A 370 -9.71 -14.83 9.17
N THR A 371 -10.42 -15.71 9.85
CA THR A 371 -10.60 -15.64 11.31
C THR A 371 -9.73 -16.70 11.98
N LYS A 372 -8.96 -16.30 13.00
CA LYS A 372 -8.21 -17.24 13.83
C LYS A 372 -9.13 -17.93 14.85
N PRO A 373 -8.68 -19.04 15.48
CA PRO A 373 -9.46 -19.72 16.52
C PRO A 373 -9.80 -18.86 17.74
N ASP A 374 -9.02 -17.79 17.99
CA ASP A 374 -9.26 -16.83 19.06
C ASP A 374 -10.27 -15.71 18.68
N GLY A 375 -10.90 -15.82 17.51
CA GLY A 375 -11.83 -14.84 16.98
C GLY A 375 -11.18 -13.62 16.31
N SER A 376 -9.85 -13.47 16.37
CA SER A 376 -9.18 -12.37 15.69
C SER A 376 -9.18 -12.56 14.18
N VAL A 377 -9.45 -11.47 13.47
CA VAL A 377 -9.51 -11.45 12.00
C VAL A 377 -8.16 -10.98 11.44
N PHE A 378 -7.71 -11.64 10.41
CA PHE A 378 -6.51 -11.24 9.67
C PHE A 378 -6.73 -11.40 8.17
N TYR A 379 -5.96 -10.66 7.39
CA TYR A 379 -6.01 -10.72 5.94
C TYR A 379 -4.91 -11.63 5.42
N ASP A 380 -5.25 -12.37 4.37
CA ASP A 380 -4.30 -13.24 3.69
C ASP A 380 -4.54 -13.19 2.19
N TRP A 381 -3.47 -13.41 1.44
CA TRP A 381 -3.55 -13.54 0.00
C TRP A 381 -3.69 -15.01 -0.37
N ILE A 382 -4.76 -15.34 -1.07
CA ILE A 382 -4.94 -16.67 -1.63
C ILE A 382 -4.73 -16.65 -3.13
N ASN A 383 -4.14 -17.71 -3.63
CA ASN A 383 -4.08 -17.97 -5.06
C ASN A 383 -5.44 -18.55 -5.51
N THR A 384 -6.12 -17.83 -6.39
CA THR A 384 -7.41 -18.25 -6.97
C THR A 384 -7.23 -19.01 -8.29
N ASN A 385 -6.01 -19.01 -8.83
CA ASN A 385 -5.62 -19.71 -10.03
C ASN A 385 -4.34 -20.51 -9.74
N ARG A 386 -4.20 -21.72 -10.29
CA ARG A 386 -3.00 -22.54 -10.07
C ARG A 386 -1.73 -21.90 -10.57
N ASP A 387 -1.86 -21.15 -11.66
CA ASP A 387 -0.73 -20.50 -12.35
C ASP A 387 -0.73 -19.01 -11.99
N ASP A 388 0.27 -18.55 -11.26
CA ASP A 388 0.43 -17.18 -10.76
C ASP A 388 1.81 -16.59 -11.05
N HIS A 389 2.59 -17.24 -11.90
CA HIS A 389 4.00 -16.97 -12.11
C HIS A 389 4.29 -15.53 -12.54
N TYR A 390 3.50 -14.98 -13.49
CA TYR A 390 3.61 -13.56 -13.84
C TYR A 390 3.18 -12.64 -12.69
N GLY A 391 2.21 -13.07 -11.88
CA GLY A 391 1.80 -12.35 -10.67
C GLY A 391 2.95 -12.27 -9.65
N ASP A 392 3.70 -13.35 -9.48
CA ASP A 392 4.88 -13.39 -8.63
C ASP A 392 5.98 -12.47 -9.18
N CYS A 393 6.25 -12.49 -10.47
CA CYS A 393 7.16 -11.53 -11.10
C CYS A 393 6.72 -10.07 -10.85
N GLU A 394 5.42 -9.76 -10.95
CA GLU A 394 4.92 -8.39 -10.80
C GLU A 394 5.02 -7.85 -9.36
N PHE A 395 4.78 -8.68 -8.33
CA PHE A 395 5.01 -8.15 -6.98
C PHE A 395 6.51 -7.97 -6.68
N TYR A 396 7.40 -8.75 -7.28
CA TYR A 396 8.84 -8.49 -7.24
C TYR A 396 9.21 -7.17 -7.93
N GLN A 397 8.55 -6.81 -9.02
CA GLN A 397 8.70 -5.48 -9.66
C GLN A 397 8.35 -4.34 -8.69
N ALA A 398 7.27 -4.48 -7.91
CA ALA A 398 6.90 -3.49 -6.91
C ALA A 398 7.97 -3.35 -5.78
N VAL A 399 8.65 -4.46 -5.42
CA VAL A 399 9.80 -4.42 -4.50
C VAL A 399 10.98 -3.71 -5.14
N CYS A 400 11.31 -4.01 -6.40
CA CYS A 400 12.40 -3.33 -7.12
C CYS A 400 12.20 -1.81 -7.18
N ALA A 401 10.98 -1.36 -7.48
CA ALA A 401 10.63 0.05 -7.46
C ALA A 401 10.84 0.68 -6.07
N ALA A 402 10.48 -0.03 -4.99
CA ALA A 402 10.69 0.43 -3.62
C ALA A 402 12.17 0.50 -3.22
N MET A 403 13.03 -0.34 -3.81
CA MET A 403 14.47 -0.35 -3.55
C MET A 403 15.21 0.78 -4.27
N CYS A 404 14.64 1.33 -5.33
CA CYS A 404 15.26 2.38 -6.11
C CYS A 404 15.05 3.75 -5.47
N LYS A 405 16.12 4.34 -4.91
CA LYS A 405 16.03 5.65 -4.21
C LYS A 405 15.44 6.75 -5.08
N ASN A 406 15.77 6.78 -6.37
CA ASN A 406 15.28 7.80 -7.30
C ASN A 406 13.79 7.64 -7.64
N LEU A 407 13.22 6.46 -7.38
CA LEU A 407 11.78 6.20 -7.49
C LEU A 407 11.11 6.27 -6.12
N ALA A 408 11.83 5.93 -5.04
CA ALA A 408 11.33 5.93 -3.67
C ALA A 408 11.19 7.34 -3.09
N VAL A 409 12.16 8.23 -3.35
CA VAL A 409 12.10 9.65 -2.92
C VAL A 409 10.83 10.31 -3.45
N ALA A 410 10.39 9.93 -4.61
CA ALA A 410 9.17 10.45 -5.22
C ALA A 410 7.88 9.82 -4.68
N VAL A 411 7.95 8.66 -4.05
CA VAL A 411 6.82 8.03 -3.31
C VAL A 411 6.79 8.53 -1.87
N ASP A 412 7.95 8.92 -1.32
CA ASP A 412 8.07 9.52 0.02
C ASP A 412 7.63 10.99 0.04
N GLU A 413 7.65 11.68 -1.12
CA GLU A 413 7.31 13.11 -1.26
C GLU A 413 5.89 13.36 -1.84
N THR A 414 5.14 12.31 -2.21
CA THR A 414 3.74 12.41 -2.65
C THR A 414 2.78 11.85 -1.64
#